data_7f9569720fcb5fa564f6e622efd05303
#
_entry.id   7f9569720fcb5fa564f6e622efd05303
#
_cell.length_a   1.000
_cell.length_b   1.000
_cell.length_c   1.000
_cell.angle_alpha   90.00
_cell.angle_beta   90.00
_cell.angle_gamma   90.00
#
_symmetry.space_group_name_H-M   'P 1'
#
loop_
_entity.id
_entity.type
_entity.pdbx_description
1 polymer ?
#
loop_
_entity_poly.entity_id
_entity_poly.type
_entity_poly.pdbx_seq_one_letter_code
_entity_poly.pdbx_strand_id
1 'polypeptide(L)'
;MKILVINAGSSSLKYQLIDMETEHVLAKGLCERIGIDGHLKHTPLIGGKPVFDEDLPMPTHSEAIAAVIDKLTSAEYGVVTSMKEIDAVGHRVVHGGEKFACSVKIDDAVMAALEECTPFAPLHNPANITGINACRAVMGDDVPMVAVFDTAFHQTMPGKAYMYAIPYEYYQNDGIRRYGFHGTSHRYVSARCAELMGKPIEELKLISCHMGNGSSICAIDGGKCVDTSMGFTPLVGLPMGTRCGDLDSGVIQFIMNKYGISIDEMLNILNKKSGVLGVSGVSSDFRDLDAAAAEGDDRAQLALDMFHYWVAKVAGSYVAAMNGVDAIIFTAGVGENSKSSRAAIAEYFGYLGVKIDPVANSKRGEDIMISTPDSKVKVFVIPTNEELVIARDTKAICG
;
A
#
# COMPACT_ATOMS: atom_id res chain seq x y z
N MET A 1 -8.14 22.99 -9.27
CA MET A 1 -6.88 22.30 -9.63
C MET A 1 -7.17 20.84 -9.92
N LYS A 2 -6.79 20.35 -11.12
CA LYS A 2 -6.96 18.94 -11.50
C LYS A 2 -5.60 18.24 -11.46
N ILE A 3 -5.52 17.15 -10.71
CA ILE A 3 -4.27 16.42 -10.49
C ILE A 3 -4.41 15.01 -11.05
N LEU A 4 -3.46 14.61 -11.90
CA LEU A 4 -3.30 13.26 -12.39
C LEU A 4 -2.41 12.48 -11.42
N VAL A 5 -2.96 11.45 -10.80
CA VAL A 5 -2.21 10.55 -9.92
C VAL A 5 -1.79 9.31 -10.72
N ILE A 6 -0.52 8.97 -10.66
CA ILE A 6 0.09 7.85 -11.38
C ILE A 6 0.75 6.87 -10.39
N ASN A 7 0.48 5.58 -10.60
CA ASN A 7 1.16 4.48 -9.94
C ASN A 7 1.66 3.52 -11.02
N ALA A 8 2.95 3.65 -11.38
CA ALA A 8 3.60 2.85 -12.41
C ALA A 8 4.27 1.62 -11.82
N GLY A 9 3.86 0.44 -12.30
CA GLY A 9 4.51 -0.85 -12.08
C GLY A 9 5.34 -1.26 -13.31
N SER A 10 6.02 -2.41 -13.25
CA SER A 10 6.90 -2.90 -14.33
C SER A 10 6.17 -3.13 -15.66
N SER A 11 4.92 -3.60 -15.63
CA SER A 11 4.09 -3.89 -16.79
C SER A 11 2.66 -3.35 -16.67
N SER A 12 2.43 -2.42 -15.74
CA SER A 12 1.12 -1.83 -15.49
C SER A 12 1.24 -0.37 -15.05
N LEU A 13 0.16 0.38 -15.25
CA LEU A 13 0.05 1.77 -14.81
C LEU A 13 -1.39 2.03 -14.38
N LYS A 14 -1.60 2.34 -13.11
CA LYS A 14 -2.89 2.82 -12.58
C LYS A 14 -2.88 4.33 -12.52
N TYR A 15 -4.04 4.93 -12.79
CA TYR A 15 -4.18 6.37 -12.69
C TYR A 15 -5.56 6.80 -12.22
N GLN A 16 -5.60 8.01 -11.65
CA GLN A 16 -6.83 8.74 -11.36
C GLN A 16 -6.62 10.21 -11.69
N LEU A 17 -7.60 10.85 -12.31
CA LEU A 17 -7.67 12.31 -12.43
C LEU A 17 -8.65 12.82 -11.37
N ILE A 18 -8.18 13.69 -10.49
CA ILE A 18 -8.94 14.19 -9.33
C ILE A 18 -9.07 15.70 -9.41
N ASP A 19 -10.29 16.19 -9.25
CA ASP A 19 -10.55 17.62 -9.05
C ASP A 19 -10.35 17.99 -7.57
N MET A 20 -9.35 18.77 -7.29
CA MET A 20 -8.96 19.14 -5.92
C MET A 20 -9.76 20.27 -5.30
N GLU A 21 -10.74 20.83 -5.99
CA GLU A 21 -11.73 21.74 -5.38
C GLU A 21 -12.83 20.95 -4.63
N THR A 22 -13.14 19.77 -5.16
CA THR A 22 -14.20 18.91 -4.60
C THR A 22 -13.68 17.57 -4.08
N GLU A 23 -12.41 17.25 -4.36
CA GLU A 23 -11.78 15.95 -4.13
C GLU A 23 -12.49 14.79 -4.85
N HIS A 24 -13.26 15.07 -5.90
CA HIS A 24 -13.93 14.04 -6.69
C HIS A 24 -13.01 13.48 -7.76
N VAL A 25 -13.04 12.16 -7.91
CA VAL A 25 -12.38 11.46 -9.01
C VAL A 25 -13.18 11.70 -10.28
N LEU A 26 -12.57 12.34 -11.28
CA LEU A 26 -13.19 12.61 -12.58
C LEU A 26 -13.12 11.40 -13.49
N ALA A 27 -11.99 10.70 -13.50
CA ALA A 27 -11.76 9.46 -14.22
C ALA A 27 -10.71 8.61 -13.54
N LYS A 28 -10.78 7.29 -13.77
CA LYS A 28 -9.76 6.33 -13.33
C LYS A 28 -9.50 5.31 -14.43
N GLY A 29 -8.35 4.67 -14.36
CA GLY A 29 -8.03 3.60 -15.30
C GLY A 29 -6.81 2.79 -14.93
N LEU A 30 -6.60 1.78 -15.75
CA LEU A 30 -5.55 0.80 -15.62
C LEU A 30 -5.03 0.44 -17.00
N CYS A 31 -3.74 0.61 -17.22
CA CYS A 31 -3.00 0.01 -18.32
C CYS A 31 -2.37 -1.27 -17.79
N GLU A 32 -2.54 -2.37 -18.48
CA GLU A 32 -1.95 -3.67 -18.16
C GLU A 32 -1.17 -4.20 -19.35
N ARG A 33 -0.25 -5.14 -19.07
CA ARG A 33 0.53 -5.84 -20.09
C ARG A 33 1.38 -4.89 -20.97
N ILE A 34 1.82 -3.77 -20.38
CA ILE A 34 2.76 -2.84 -21.02
C ILE A 34 4.04 -3.59 -21.39
N GLY A 35 4.50 -3.40 -22.63
CA GLY A 35 5.65 -4.12 -23.18
C GLY A 35 5.33 -5.50 -23.75
N ILE A 36 4.06 -5.91 -23.77
CA ILE A 36 3.58 -7.19 -24.36
C ILE A 36 2.59 -6.85 -25.48
N ASP A 37 1.31 -6.86 -25.22
CA ASP A 37 0.24 -6.59 -26.18
C ASP A 37 -0.66 -5.42 -25.75
N GLY A 38 -0.56 -5.02 -24.48
CA GLY A 38 -1.24 -3.87 -23.91
C GLY A 38 -2.76 -4.01 -23.80
N HIS A 39 -3.31 -3.58 -22.67
CA HIS A 39 -4.75 -3.46 -22.44
C HIS A 39 -5.02 -2.20 -21.64
N LEU A 40 -5.98 -1.38 -22.07
CA LEU A 40 -6.37 -0.15 -21.35
C LEU A 40 -7.84 -0.21 -20.97
N LYS A 41 -8.07 -0.07 -19.66
CA LYS A 41 -9.39 0.24 -19.11
C LYS A 41 -9.42 1.67 -18.62
N HIS A 42 -10.30 2.49 -19.22
CA HIS A 42 -10.55 3.87 -18.81
C HIS A 42 -12.02 4.04 -18.41
N THR A 43 -12.25 4.54 -17.21
CA THR A 43 -13.60 4.73 -16.66
C THR A 43 -13.81 6.20 -16.33
N PRO A 44 -14.54 6.96 -17.15
CA PRO A 44 -15.05 8.28 -16.78
C PRO A 44 -16.06 8.15 -15.66
N LEU A 45 -15.97 9.04 -14.65
CA LEU A 45 -16.90 9.04 -13.51
C LEU A 45 -17.83 10.26 -13.52
N ILE A 46 -17.67 11.13 -14.50
CA ILE A 46 -18.52 12.30 -14.72
C ILE A 46 -19.03 12.33 -16.18
N GLY A 47 -20.09 13.09 -16.41
CA GLY A 47 -20.62 13.35 -17.76
C GLY A 47 -21.36 12.17 -18.41
N GLY A 48 -21.59 11.06 -17.72
CA GLY A 48 -22.32 9.90 -18.25
C GLY A 48 -21.67 9.26 -19.47
N LYS A 49 -20.36 9.37 -19.63
CA LYS A 49 -19.60 8.86 -20.77
C LYS A 49 -19.35 7.35 -20.67
N PRO A 50 -19.16 6.64 -21.80
CA PRO A 50 -18.92 5.21 -21.79
C PRO A 50 -17.53 4.85 -21.23
N VAL A 51 -17.39 3.61 -20.76
CA VAL A 51 -16.11 3.01 -20.39
C VAL A 51 -15.39 2.57 -21.66
N PHE A 52 -14.10 2.85 -21.76
CA PHE A 52 -13.20 2.23 -22.73
C PHE A 52 -12.53 1.02 -22.05
N ASP A 53 -12.58 -0.16 -22.66
CA ASP A 53 -12.06 -1.42 -22.08
C ASP A 53 -11.61 -2.33 -23.25
N GLU A 54 -10.40 -2.08 -23.79
CA GLU A 54 -9.92 -2.71 -25.02
C GLU A 54 -8.40 -2.94 -25.02
N ASP A 55 -8.01 -3.90 -25.85
CA ASP A 55 -6.60 -4.12 -26.17
C ASP A 55 -6.06 -2.94 -27.00
N LEU A 56 -4.94 -2.40 -26.55
CA LEU A 56 -4.27 -1.27 -27.18
C LEU A 56 -2.75 -1.46 -27.07
N PRO A 57 -2.00 -1.48 -28.19
CA PRO A 57 -0.56 -1.63 -28.13
C PRO A 57 0.12 -0.55 -27.30
N MET A 58 0.81 -0.97 -26.26
CA MET A 58 1.58 -0.11 -25.36
C MET A 58 2.98 -0.70 -25.17
N PRO A 59 3.88 -0.55 -26.16
CA PRO A 59 5.22 -1.15 -26.10
C PRO A 59 6.07 -0.60 -24.95
N THR A 60 5.83 0.62 -24.50
CA THR A 60 6.49 1.23 -23.37
C THR A 60 5.52 2.02 -22.46
N HIS A 61 6.00 2.51 -21.34
CA HIS A 61 5.22 3.39 -20.47
C HIS A 61 4.89 4.74 -21.13
N SER A 62 5.68 5.19 -22.11
CA SER A 62 5.39 6.43 -22.83
C SER A 62 4.13 6.31 -23.68
N GLU A 63 3.95 5.20 -24.40
CA GLU A 63 2.70 4.93 -25.14
C GLU A 63 1.54 4.73 -24.18
N ALA A 64 1.76 4.10 -23.03
CA ALA A 64 0.71 3.94 -22.01
C ALA A 64 0.24 5.32 -21.49
N ILE A 65 1.16 6.23 -21.13
CA ILE A 65 0.81 7.59 -20.70
C ILE A 65 0.13 8.36 -21.84
N ALA A 66 0.64 8.26 -23.08
CA ALA A 66 0.02 8.92 -24.24
C ALA A 66 -1.43 8.42 -24.44
N ALA A 67 -1.67 7.12 -24.32
CA ALA A 67 -3.02 6.54 -24.39
C ALA A 67 -3.93 7.03 -23.26
N VAL A 68 -3.41 7.15 -22.04
CA VAL A 68 -4.16 7.74 -20.90
C VAL A 68 -4.57 9.17 -21.20
N ILE A 69 -3.65 10.01 -21.68
CA ILE A 69 -3.94 11.42 -22.04
C ILE A 69 -4.94 11.50 -23.20
N ASP A 70 -4.80 10.66 -24.23
CA ASP A 70 -5.76 10.56 -25.32
C ASP A 70 -7.19 10.26 -24.81
N LYS A 71 -7.34 9.27 -23.93
CA LYS A 71 -8.65 8.94 -23.37
C LYS A 71 -9.19 10.03 -22.45
N LEU A 72 -8.35 10.63 -21.60
CA LEU A 72 -8.76 11.74 -20.74
C LEU A 72 -9.27 12.97 -21.50
N THR A 73 -8.74 13.22 -22.72
CA THR A 73 -9.07 14.39 -23.57
C THR A 73 -10.02 14.06 -24.74
N SER A 74 -10.35 12.79 -24.92
CA SER A 74 -11.24 12.32 -26.01
C SER A 74 -12.63 12.96 -25.96
N ALA A 75 -13.24 13.24 -27.09
CA ALA A 75 -14.62 13.70 -27.16
C ALA A 75 -15.61 12.66 -26.62
N GLU A 76 -15.33 11.38 -26.84
CA GLU A 76 -16.22 10.26 -26.47
C GLU A 76 -16.03 9.83 -24.99
N TYR A 77 -14.78 9.70 -24.53
CA TYR A 77 -14.45 9.13 -23.22
C TYR A 77 -13.93 10.17 -22.21
N GLY A 78 -13.45 11.32 -22.68
CA GLY A 78 -12.66 12.26 -21.90
C GLY A 78 -13.48 13.07 -20.90
N VAL A 79 -12.84 13.48 -19.84
CA VAL A 79 -13.39 14.31 -18.74
C VAL A 79 -12.77 15.70 -18.69
N VAL A 80 -11.80 15.96 -19.56
CA VAL A 80 -11.19 17.28 -19.83
C VAL A 80 -11.16 17.52 -21.32
N THR A 81 -11.00 18.79 -21.74
CA THR A 81 -11.01 19.16 -23.17
C THR A 81 -9.60 19.23 -23.76
N SER A 82 -8.60 19.37 -22.91
CA SER A 82 -7.20 19.39 -23.30
C SER A 82 -6.29 18.99 -22.13
N MET A 83 -5.06 18.57 -22.46
CA MET A 83 -4.02 18.26 -21.46
C MET A 83 -3.67 19.49 -20.57
N LYS A 84 -3.90 20.72 -21.05
CA LYS A 84 -3.65 21.96 -20.28
C LYS A 84 -4.55 22.12 -19.06
N GLU A 85 -5.61 21.32 -18.95
CA GLU A 85 -6.46 21.30 -17.76
C GLU A 85 -5.91 20.40 -16.65
N ILE A 86 -4.82 19.66 -16.91
CA ILE A 86 -4.12 18.86 -15.90
C ILE A 86 -3.02 19.74 -15.33
N ASP A 87 -3.21 20.23 -14.10
CA ASP A 87 -2.36 21.24 -13.49
C ASP A 87 -1.07 20.66 -12.90
N ALA A 88 -1.09 19.39 -12.47
CA ALA A 88 0.06 18.70 -11.90
C ALA A 88 -0.09 17.18 -11.95
N VAL A 89 1.03 16.45 -11.76
CA VAL A 89 1.05 15.00 -11.65
C VAL A 89 1.65 14.57 -10.31
N GLY A 90 0.93 13.70 -9.59
CA GLY A 90 1.42 13.05 -8.39
C GLY A 90 1.84 11.61 -8.70
N HIS A 91 3.07 11.24 -8.37
CA HIS A 91 3.62 9.90 -8.59
C HIS A 91 3.78 9.16 -7.27
N ARG A 92 3.23 7.95 -7.19
CA ARG A 92 3.63 7.02 -6.14
C ARG A 92 5.03 6.50 -6.42
N VAL A 93 5.91 6.60 -5.43
CA VAL A 93 7.26 6.02 -5.45
C VAL A 93 7.39 5.08 -4.25
N VAL A 94 7.88 3.87 -4.50
CA VAL A 94 7.88 2.85 -3.45
C VAL A 94 8.94 3.15 -2.39
N HIS A 95 10.15 3.54 -2.76
CA HIS A 95 11.25 3.69 -1.79
C HIS A 95 12.00 5.01 -1.95
N GLY A 96 12.02 5.81 -0.88
CA GLY A 96 12.73 7.07 -0.81
C GLY A 96 14.04 7.04 0.00
N GLY A 97 14.44 5.86 0.52
CA GLY A 97 15.58 5.76 1.42
C GLY A 97 15.41 6.63 2.67
N GLU A 98 16.49 7.08 3.25
CA GLU A 98 16.50 8.09 4.31
C GLU A 98 16.49 9.53 3.76
N LYS A 99 16.59 9.70 2.43
CA LYS A 99 16.65 11.00 1.76
C LYS A 99 15.30 11.71 1.76
N PHE A 100 14.21 10.97 1.75
CA PHE A 100 12.86 11.52 1.62
C PHE A 100 11.96 11.15 2.79
N ALA A 101 11.79 12.09 3.70
CA ALA A 101 10.87 11.99 4.84
C ALA A 101 9.49 12.63 4.56
N CYS A 102 9.28 13.20 3.39
CA CYS A 102 8.03 13.80 2.93
C CYS A 102 7.95 13.74 1.41
N SER A 103 6.80 14.13 0.86
CA SER A 103 6.59 14.30 -0.57
C SER A 103 7.38 15.49 -1.09
N VAL A 104 7.92 15.39 -2.32
CA VAL A 104 8.79 16.41 -2.90
C VAL A 104 8.43 16.70 -4.35
N LYS A 105 8.63 17.96 -4.79
CA LYS A 105 8.57 18.31 -6.21
C LYS A 105 9.74 17.65 -6.94
N ILE A 106 9.45 17.02 -8.07
CA ILE A 106 10.44 16.31 -8.85
C ILE A 106 11.26 17.28 -9.69
N ASP A 107 12.56 17.27 -9.48
CA ASP A 107 13.58 17.90 -10.31
C ASP A 107 14.70 16.89 -10.63
N ASP A 108 15.76 17.33 -11.28
CA ASP A 108 16.85 16.44 -11.67
C ASP A 108 17.63 15.92 -10.45
N ALA A 109 17.72 16.69 -9.37
CA ALA A 109 18.36 16.25 -8.13
C ALA A 109 17.53 15.15 -7.44
N VAL A 110 16.20 15.29 -7.42
CA VAL A 110 15.29 14.26 -6.93
C VAL A 110 15.38 12.99 -7.78
N MET A 111 15.43 13.13 -9.13
CA MET A 111 15.59 11.96 -10.02
C MET A 111 16.90 11.21 -9.76
N ALA A 112 18.02 11.90 -9.61
CA ALA A 112 19.30 11.28 -9.25
C ALA A 112 19.22 10.56 -7.90
N ALA A 113 18.57 11.17 -6.90
CA ALA A 113 18.37 10.54 -5.59
C ALA A 113 17.46 9.30 -5.64
N LEU A 114 16.46 9.29 -6.55
CA LEU A 114 15.62 8.11 -6.79
C LEU A 114 16.41 6.95 -7.41
N GLU A 115 17.32 7.25 -8.33
CA GLU A 115 18.22 6.25 -8.92
C GLU A 115 19.12 5.63 -7.84
N GLU A 116 19.67 6.44 -6.91
CA GLU A 116 20.45 5.95 -5.78
C GLU A 116 19.63 5.07 -4.81
N CYS A 117 18.31 5.26 -4.73
CA CYS A 117 17.42 4.43 -3.92
C CYS A 117 17.01 3.11 -4.63
N THR A 118 17.35 2.93 -5.91
CA THR A 118 16.99 1.73 -6.68
C THR A 118 17.47 0.41 -6.04
N PRO A 119 18.67 0.30 -5.46
CA PRO A 119 19.10 -0.93 -4.79
C PRO A 119 18.20 -1.37 -3.61
N PHE A 120 17.47 -0.44 -2.98
CA PHE A 120 16.54 -0.75 -1.88
C PHE A 120 15.21 -1.34 -2.38
N ALA A 121 14.81 -1.02 -3.62
CA ALA A 121 13.57 -1.51 -4.24
C ALA A 121 13.77 -1.83 -5.73
N PRO A 122 14.62 -2.81 -6.09
CA PRO A 122 15.01 -3.08 -7.48
C PRO A 122 13.86 -3.55 -8.36
N LEU A 123 12.78 -4.07 -7.76
CA LEU A 123 11.58 -4.51 -8.48
C LEU A 123 10.54 -3.39 -8.69
N HIS A 124 10.71 -2.21 -8.05
CA HIS A 124 9.70 -1.15 -8.03
C HIS A 124 10.25 0.21 -8.49
N ASN A 125 11.33 0.71 -7.90
CA ASN A 125 11.85 2.05 -8.21
C ASN A 125 12.18 2.25 -9.70
N PRO A 126 12.79 1.30 -10.43
CA PRO A 126 13.02 1.47 -11.87
C PRO A 126 11.72 1.73 -12.66
N ALA A 127 10.63 1.03 -12.33
CA ALA A 127 9.35 1.24 -12.96
C ALA A 127 8.74 2.61 -12.61
N ASN A 128 8.89 3.07 -11.35
CA ASN A 128 8.43 4.39 -10.93
C ASN A 128 9.21 5.50 -11.69
N ILE A 129 10.54 5.39 -11.79
CA ILE A 129 11.41 6.32 -12.55
C ILE A 129 10.99 6.33 -14.03
N THR A 130 10.76 5.15 -14.63
CA THR A 130 10.26 5.03 -16.01
C THR A 130 8.92 5.75 -16.18
N GLY A 131 7.97 5.58 -15.25
CA GLY A 131 6.68 6.27 -15.28
C GLY A 131 6.81 7.79 -15.19
N ILE A 132 7.70 8.32 -14.33
CA ILE A 132 7.98 9.76 -14.22
C ILE A 132 8.55 10.29 -15.54
N ASN A 133 9.57 9.61 -16.10
CA ASN A 133 10.19 10.01 -17.37
C ASN A 133 9.19 9.97 -18.54
N ALA A 134 8.31 8.97 -18.58
CA ALA A 134 7.24 8.87 -19.56
C ALA A 134 6.26 10.06 -19.47
N CYS A 135 5.87 10.44 -18.24
CA CYS A 135 5.03 11.63 -18.03
C CYS A 135 5.73 12.92 -18.50
N ARG A 136 7.02 13.11 -18.18
CA ARG A 136 7.79 14.26 -18.65
C ARG A 136 7.85 14.32 -20.17
N ALA A 137 8.09 13.18 -20.83
CA ALA A 137 8.19 13.11 -22.28
C ALA A 137 6.86 13.44 -22.99
N VAL A 138 5.72 13.05 -22.41
CA VAL A 138 4.38 13.25 -23.03
C VAL A 138 3.76 14.59 -22.66
N MET A 139 3.90 15.00 -21.40
CA MET A 139 3.22 16.21 -20.88
C MET A 139 4.08 17.46 -20.91
N GLY A 140 5.40 17.32 -21.08
CA GLY A 140 6.36 18.41 -21.07
C GLY A 140 6.83 18.80 -19.66
N ASP A 141 7.88 19.63 -19.62
CA ASP A 141 8.53 20.05 -18.36
C ASP A 141 7.74 21.15 -17.62
N ASP A 142 6.77 21.78 -18.27
CA ASP A 142 5.94 22.84 -17.67
C ASP A 142 4.91 22.28 -16.66
N VAL A 143 4.56 21.00 -16.74
CA VAL A 143 3.63 20.36 -15.80
C VAL A 143 4.40 19.89 -14.57
N PRO A 144 4.18 20.48 -13.39
CA PRO A 144 4.90 20.11 -12.19
C PRO A 144 4.52 18.68 -11.74
N MET A 145 5.53 17.96 -11.26
CA MET A 145 5.39 16.57 -10.80
C MET A 145 5.87 16.43 -9.36
N VAL A 146 5.20 15.60 -8.59
CA VAL A 146 5.49 15.34 -7.17
C VAL A 146 5.69 13.85 -6.94
N ALA A 147 6.76 13.49 -6.23
CA ALA A 147 6.99 12.13 -5.74
C ALA A 147 6.43 11.99 -4.32
N VAL A 148 5.61 10.96 -4.12
CA VAL A 148 5.03 10.58 -2.82
C VAL A 148 5.49 9.17 -2.48
N PHE A 149 6.15 9.01 -1.33
CA PHE A 149 6.89 7.79 -1.00
C PHE A 149 6.13 6.91 -0.02
N ASP A 150 6.06 5.60 -0.30
CA ASP A 150 5.50 4.61 0.63
C ASP A 150 6.27 4.57 1.95
N THR A 151 7.57 4.89 1.93
CA THR A 151 8.45 4.84 3.10
C THR A 151 8.46 6.12 3.93
N ALA A 152 7.96 7.25 3.40
CA ALA A 152 8.12 8.56 4.05
C ALA A 152 7.42 8.65 5.41
N PHE A 153 6.21 8.11 5.54
CA PHE A 153 5.46 8.13 6.80
C PHE A 153 6.20 7.42 7.95
N HIS A 154 7.02 6.43 7.61
CA HIS A 154 7.77 5.61 8.55
C HIS A 154 9.11 6.23 8.98
N GLN A 155 9.51 7.36 8.42
CA GLN A 155 10.77 8.03 8.77
C GLN A 155 10.77 8.62 10.19
N THR A 156 9.62 8.68 10.85
CA THR A 156 9.50 9.11 12.25
C THR A 156 9.80 8.01 13.26
N MET A 157 10.06 6.77 12.84
CA MET A 157 10.43 5.68 13.73
C MET A 157 11.71 6.01 14.51
N PRO A 158 11.75 5.74 15.84
CA PRO A 158 12.98 5.90 16.63
C PRO A 158 14.01 4.82 16.28
N GLY A 159 15.30 5.12 16.50
CA GLY A 159 16.42 4.20 16.22
C GLY A 159 16.23 2.78 16.74
N LYS A 160 15.70 2.64 17.96
CA LYS A 160 15.41 1.33 18.57
C LYS A 160 14.38 0.48 17.84
N ALA A 161 13.53 1.09 16.98
CA ALA A 161 12.49 0.40 16.22
C ALA A 161 12.97 0.07 14.79
N TYR A 162 13.77 0.95 14.19
CA TYR A 162 14.21 0.71 12.82
C TYR A 162 15.54 -0.04 12.69
N MET A 163 16.36 -0.09 13.75
CA MET A 163 17.67 -0.72 13.68
C MET A 163 17.56 -2.26 13.70
N TYR A 164 18.28 -2.93 12.82
CA TYR A 164 18.50 -4.37 12.93
C TYR A 164 19.66 -4.67 13.89
N ALA A 165 19.56 -5.74 14.66
CA ALA A 165 20.60 -6.18 15.59
C ALA A 165 21.71 -6.96 14.86
N ILE A 166 22.34 -6.33 13.88
CA ILE A 166 23.50 -6.78 13.11
C ILE A 166 24.61 -5.73 13.26
N PRO A 167 25.87 -5.98 12.80
CA PRO A 167 26.94 -5.00 12.94
C PRO A 167 26.52 -3.61 12.44
N TYR A 168 26.72 -2.60 13.28
CA TYR A 168 26.23 -1.22 13.08
C TYR A 168 26.76 -0.59 11.78
N GLU A 169 27.92 -1.03 11.31
CA GLU A 169 28.54 -0.58 10.07
C GLU A 169 27.66 -0.77 8.82
N TYR A 170 26.82 -1.80 8.79
CA TYR A 170 25.87 -2.01 7.67
C TYR A 170 24.79 -0.92 7.61
N TYR A 171 24.35 -0.43 8.76
CA TYR A 171 23.49 0.75 8.77
C TYR A 171 24.26 2.01 8.36
N GLN A 172 25.43 2.22 8.93
CA GLN A 172 26.22 3.43 8.74
C GLN A 172 26.69 3.60 7.27
N ASN A 173 27.10 2.53 6.64
CA ASN A 173 27.68 2.56 5.29
C ASN A 173 26.62 2.38 4.19
N ASP A 174 25.64 1.52 4.44
CA ASP A 174 24.72 1.02 3.41
C ASP A 174 23.25 1.34 3.70
N GLY A 175 22.92 2.04 4.78
CA GLY A 175 21.55 2.40 5.15
C GLY A 175 20.67 1.19 5.46
N ILE A 176 21.24 0.07 5.90
CA ILE A 176 20.47 -1.15 6.20
C ILE A 176 19.72 -0.98 7.50
N ARG A 177 18.42 -0.73 7.37
CA ARG A 177 17.46 -0.52 8.46
C ARG A 177 16.05 -0.93 8.04
N ARG A 178 15.11 -0.95 8.98
CA ARG A 178 13.67 -1.01 8.68
C ARG A 178 13.24 0.31 8.06
N TYR A 179 12.57 0.24 6.91
CA TYR A 179 11.94 1.40 6.26
C TYR A 179 10.43 1.39 6.38
N GLY A 180 9.80 0.23 6.16
CA GLY A 180 8.35 0.11 6.12
C GLY A 180 7.75 0.59 4.79
N PHE A 181 6.53 0.14 4.52
CA PHE A 181 5.80 0.43 3.27
C PHE A 181 4.32 0.67 3.56
N HIS A 182 3.53 0.94 2.53
CA HIS A 182 2.13 1.36 2.66
C HIS A 182 1.94 2.63 3.52
N GLY A 183 2.99 3.46 3.64
CA GLY A 183 2.97 4.63 4.49
C GLY A 183 1.87 5.62 4.13
N THR A 184 1.58 5.79 2.84
CA THR A 184 0.50 6.64 2.36
C THR A 184 -0.86 6.15 2.86
N SER A 185 -1.10 4.83 2.83
CA SER A 185 -2.32 4.22 3.37
C SER A 185 -2.41 4.40 4.89
N HIS A 186 -1.35 4.06 5.64
CA HIS A 186 -1.33 4.19 7.10
C HIS A 186 -1.57 5.64 7.55
N ARG A 187 -0.99 6.61 6.84
CA ARG A 187 -1.20 8.04 7.07
C ARG A 187 -2.65 8.44 6.85
N TYR A 188 -3.25 8.00 5.75
CA TYR A 188 -4.64 8.31 5.43
C TYR A 188 -5.61 7.79 6.48
N VAL A 189 -5.55 6.47 6.75
CA VAL A 189 -6.54 5.85 7.64
C VAL A 189 -6.38 6.28 9.10
N SER A 190 -5.17 6.64 9.54
CA SER A 190 -4.96 7.15 10.90
C SER A 190 -5.53 8.56 11.07
N ALA A 191 -5.32 9.45 10.11
CA ALA A 191 -5.93 10.79 10.11
C ALA A 191 -7.46 10.68 10.08
N ARG A 192 -7.99 9.81 9.20
CA ARG A 192 -9.43 9.60 9.09
C ARG A 192 -10.05 9.00 10.36
N CYS A 193 -9.33 8.09 11.03
CA CYS A 193 -9.75 7.54 12.32
C CYS A 193 -9.86 8.62 13.40
N ALA A 194 -8.89 9.53 13.46
CA ALA A 194 -8.91 10.65 14.40
C ALA A 194 -10.14 11.56 14.17
N GLU A 195 -10.45 11.88 12.91
CA GLU A 195 -11.67 12.61 12.54
C GLU A 195 -12.93 11.89 13.02
N LEU A 196 -13.06 10.58 12.77
CA LEU A 196 -14.20 9.76 13.19
C LEU A 196 -14.33 9.65 14.70
N MET A 197 -13.21 9.67 15.42
CA MET A 197 -13.19 9.69 16.88
C MET A 197 -13.48 11.09 17.46
N GLY A 198 -13.46 12.14 16.65
CA GLY A 198 -13.62 13.53 17.09
C GLY A 198 -12.51 13.99 18.04
N LYS A 199 -11.27 13.49 17.85
CA LYS A 199 -10.12 13.80 18.70
C LYS A 199 -8.92 14.24 17.85
N PRO A 200 -8.06 15.14 18.38
CA PRO A 200 -6.78 15.45 17.76
C PRO A 200 -5.93 14.17 17.63
N ILE A 201 -5.31 13.97 16.48
CA ILE A 201 -4.49 12.76 16.23
C ILE A 201 -3.29 12.70 17.18
N GLU A 202 -2.82 13.85 17.66
CA GLU A 202 -1.71 13.99 18.59
C GLU A 202 -1.97 13.36 19.97
N GLU A 203 -3.25 13.13 20.30
CA GLU A 203 -3.70 12.51 21.54
C GLU A 203 -3.94 11.00 21.43
N LEU A 204 -3.78 10.42 20.21
CA LEU A 204 -4.21 9.06 19.92
C LEU A 204 -3.04 8.11 19.70
N LYS A 205 -3.23 6.89 20.20
CA LYS A 205 -2.41 5.71 19.90
C LYS A 205 -3.22 4.77 19.04
N LEU A 206 -2.79 4.60 17.79
CA LEU A 206 -3.53 3.86 16.78
C LEU A 206 -2.71 2.69 16.25
N ILE A 207 -3.37 1.58 15.96
CA ILE A 207 -2.79 0.48 15.19
C ILE A 207 -3.55 0.39 13.87
N SER A 208 -2.83 0.56 12.77
CA SER A 208 -3.38 0.42 11.42
C SER A 208 -2.96 -0.90 10.81
N CYS A 209 -3.95 -1.74 10.47
CA CYS A 209 -3.78 -3.04 9.84
C CYS A 209 -4.17 -2.92 8.35
N HIS A 210 -3.18 -2.68 7.50
CA HIS A 210 -3.34 -2.71 6.04
C HIS A 210 -3.25 -4.17 5.58
N MET A 211 -4.38 -4.79 5.31
CA MET A 211 -4.47 -6.21 4.97
C MET A 211 -4.97 -6.38 3.53
N GLY A 212 -4.05 -6.58 2.63
CA GLY A 212 -4.28 -6.88 1.22
C GLY A 212 -3.48 -8.11 0.77
N ASN A 213 -3.22 -8.24 -0.54
CA ASN A 213 -2.27 -9.25 -1.02
C ASN A 213 -0.84 -8.98 -0.48
N GLY A 214 -0.43 -7.69 -0.40
CA GLY A 214 0.60 -7.21 0.51
C GLY A 214 -0.04 -6.73 1.81
N SER A 215 0.55 -7.07 2.97
CA SER A 215 -0.01 -6.71 4.27
C SER A 215 1.04 -6.13 5.19
N SER A 216 0.67 -5.08 5.92
CA SER A 216 1.52 -4.48 6.95
C SER A 216 0.70 -3.92 8.11
N ILE A 217 1.34 -3.83 9.27
CA ILE A 217 0.77 -3.18 10.45
C ILE A 217 1.67 -2.01 10.82
N CYS A 218 1.07 -0.91 11.24
CA CYS A 218 1.78 0.27 11.69
C CYS A 218 1.29 0.69 13.08
N ALA A 219 2.23 0.94 13.97
CA ALA A 219 2.02 1.58 15.26
C ALA A 219 2.14 3.10 15.10
N ILE A 220 1.11 3.83 15.48
CA ILE A 220 1.02 5.28 15.29
C ILE A 220 0.72 5.93 16.64
N ASP A 221 1.66 6.73 17.13
CA ASP A 221 1.53 7.47 18.40
C ASP A 221 1.62 8.96 18.10
N GLY A 222 0.58 9.70 18.48
CA GLY A 222 0.53 11.14 18.23
C GLY A 222 0.64 11.51 16.73
N GLY A 223 0.04 10.71 15.85
CA GLY A 223 0.07 10.92 14.39
C GLY A 223 1.38 10.54 13.69
N LYS A 224 2.35 9.98 14.43
CA LYS A 224 3.66 9.58 13.92
C LYS A 224 3.81 8.05 13.93
N CYS A 225 4.38 7.49 12.87
CA CYS A 225 4.79 6.10 12.89
C CYS A 225 5.90 5.89 13.93
N VAL A 226 5.70 4.96 14.87
CA VAL A 226 6.69 4.58 15.86
C VAL A 226 7.23 3.17 15.65
N ASP A 227 6.52 2.32 14.89
CA ASP A 227 6.98 1.01 14.43
C ASP A 227 6.11 0.54 13.24
N THR A 228 6.63 -0.37 12.42
CA THR A 228 5.89 -1.00 11.32
C THR A 228 6.41 -2.39 11.01
N SER A 229 5.57 -3.26 10.45
CA SER A 229 5.89 -4.68 10.28
C SER A 229 6.77 -5.00 9.08
N MET A 230 6.64 -4.27 7.98
CA MET A 230 7.56 -4.43 6.85
C MET A 230 8.93 -3.85 7.19
N GLY A 231 9.97 -4.44 6.62
CA GLY A 231 11.36 -4.17 7.00
C GLY A 231 12.13 -3.30 6.01
N PHE A 232 13.35 -3.75 5.73
CA PHE A 232 14.21 -3.24 4.65
C PHE A 232 13.53 -3.40 3.29
N THR A 233 12.84 -4.52 3.10
CA THR A 233 11.99 -4.82 1.94
C THR A 233 10.56 -5.10 2.40
N PRO A 234 9.57 -5.12 1.49
CA PRO A 234 8.19 -5.46 1.83
C PRO A 234 7.95 -6.98 1.99
N LEU A 235 8.99 -7.78 2.23
CA LEU A 235 8.91 -9.24 2.37
C LEU A 235 8.55 -9.68 3.79
N VAL A 236 9.20 -9.08 4.80
CA VAL A 236 9.07 -9.48 6.20
C VAL A 236 7.83 -8.89 6.88
N GLY A 237 7.57 -9.33 8.10
CA GLY A 237 6.41 -8.97 8.91
C GLY A 237 5.35 -10.07 8.87
N LEU A 238 4.20 -9.77 8.32
CA LEU A 238 3.10 -10.73 8.23
C LEU A 238 3.31 -11.76 7.11
N PRO A 239 2.83 -13.00 7.27
CA PRO A 239 2.53 -13.84 6.11
C PRO A 239 1.47 -13.12 5.27
N MET A 240 1.67 -13.08 3.94
CA MET A 240 0.83 -12.32 3.02
C MET A 240 0.21 -13.26 1.98
N GLY A 241 -0.38 -12.76 0.91
CA GLY A 241 -0.91 -13.60 -0.16
C GLY A 241 0.12 -14.60 -0.69
N THR A 242 1.30 -14.11 -1.07
CA THR A 242 2.40 -14.93 -1.64
C THR A 242 3.74 -14.78 -0.92
N ARG A 243 3.89 -13.79 -0.03
CA ARG A 243 5.12 -13.51 0.72
C ARG A 243 5.13 -14.21 2.06
N CYS A 244 6.31 -14.73 2.47
CA CYS A 244 6.41 -15.55 3.68
C CYS A 244 6.21 -14.78 5.01
N GLY A 245 6.47 -13.46 5.04
CA GLY A 245 6.59 -12.73 6.31
C GLY A 245 7.90 -13.04 7.03
N ASP A 246 7.90 -12.89 8.35
CA ASP A 246 9.08 -13.17 9.17
C ASP A 246 9.47 -14.66 9.10
N LEU A 247 10.74 -14.91 8.89
CA LEU A 247 11.30 -16.24 8.75
C LEU A 247 12.69 -16.30 9.43
N ASP A 248 12.99 -17.40 10.10
CA ASP A 248 14.32 -17.70 10.59
C ASP A 248 15.30 -17.85 9.41
N SER A 249 16.39 -17.09 9.41
CA SER A 249 17.41 -17.13 8.36
C SER A 249 18.08 -18.51 8.21
N GLY A 250 18.10 -19.33 9.27
CA GLY A 250 18.55 -20.71 9.22
C GLY A 250 17.71 -21.61 8.31
N VAL A 251 16.39 -21.31 8.19
CA VAL A 251 15.50 -22.01 7.25
C VAL A 251 15.92 -21.76 5.81
N ILE A 252 16.34 -20.52 5.49
CA ILE A 252 16.83 -20.14 4.15
C ILE A 252 18.04 -21.01 3.79
N GLN A 253 19.05 -21.01 4.66
CA GLN A 253 20.27 -21.81 4.45
C GLN A 253 19.96 -23.30 4.34
N PHE A 254 19.09 -23.84 5.20
CA PHE A 254 18.71 -25.25 5.17
C PHE A 254 18.06 -25.67 3.85
N ILE A 255 17.10 -24.87 3.37
CA ILE A 255 16.40 -25.16 2.10
C ILE A 255 17.36 -25.07 0.92
N MET A 256 18.18 -24.00 0.85
CA MET A 256 19.17 -23.82 -0.22
C MET A 256 20.13 -25.01 -0.29
N ASN A 257 20.69 -25.42 0.84
CA ASN A 257 21.63 -26.55 0.89
C ASN A 257 20.95 -27.88 0.55
N LYS A 258 19.74 -28.12 1.04
CA LYS A 258 19.02 -29.38 0.83
C LYS A 258 18.58 -29.59 -0.62
N TYR A 259 18.14 -28.52 -1.28
CA TYR A 259 17.58 -28.59 -2.64
C TYR A 259 18.53 -28.07 -3.72
N GLY A 260 19.72 -27.57 -3.35
CA GLY A 260 20.71 -27.05 -4.29
C GLY A 260 20.26 -25.83 -5.07
N ILE A 261 19.43 -24.97 -4.47
CA ILE A 261 18.89 -23.77 -5.11
C ILE A 261 19.72 -22.52 -4.79
N SER A 262 19.74 -21.57 -5.71
CA SER A 262 20.40 -20.28 -5.54
C SER A 262 19.64 -19.35 -4.59
N ILE A 263 20.29 -18.28 -4.15
CA ILE A 263 19.64 -17.24 -3.34
C ILE A 263 18.49 -16.55 -4.11
N ASP A 264 18.65 -16.35 -5.42
CA ASP A 264 17.61 -15.73 -6.25
C ASP A 264 16.36 -16.63 -6.37
N GLU A 265 16.57 -17.94 -6.54
CA GLU A 265 15.48 -18.92 -6.52
C GLU A 265 14.78 -18.95 -5.15
N MET A 266 15.56 -18.89 -4.06
CA MET A 266 15.02 -18.85 -2.71
C MET A 266 14.21 -17.56 -2.48
N LEU A 267 14.71 -16.39 -2.87
CA LEU A 267 13.98 -15.13 -2.78
C LEU A 267 12.71 -15.14 -3.63
N ASN A 268 12.72 -15.80 -4.80
CA ASN A 268 11.51 -15.98 -5.60
C ASN A 268 10.48 -16.87 -4.87
N ILE A 269 10.89 -17.94 -4.18
CA ILE A 269 10.00 -18.76 -3.35
C ILE A 269 9.39 -17.91 -2.24
N LEU A 270 10.21 -17.17 -1.49
CA LEU A 270 9.77 -16.36 -0.36
C LEU A 270 8.81 -15.23 -0.76
N ASN A 271 8.98 -14.65 -1.94
CA ASN A 271 8.15 -13.54 -2.43
C ASN A 271 6.89 -13.98 -3.18
N LYS A 272 6.94 -15.11 -3.93
CA LYS A 272 5.88 -15.46 -4.90
C LYS A 272 5.20 -16.80 -4.67
N LYS A 273 5.78 -17.70 -3.84
CA LYS A 273 5.29 -19.07 -3.66
C LYS A 273 5.04 -19.43 -2.19
N SER A 274 5.08 -18.45 -1.32
CA SER A 274 4.94 -18.56 0.14
C SER A 274 3.61 -17.93 0.62
N GLY A 275 3.57 -17.48 1.85
CA GLY A 275 2.40 -16.87 2.44
C GLY A 275 1.21 -17.83 2.53
N VAL A 276 -0.01 -17.29 2.46
CA VAL A 276 -1.21 -18.11 2.53
C VAL A 276 -1.34 -19.05 1.33
N LEU A 277 -0.84 -18.64 0.14
CA LEU A 277 -0.74 -19.53 -1.02
C LEU A 277 0.15 -20.73 -0.73
N GLY A 278 1.33 -20.52 -0.18
CA GLY A 278 2.30 -21.59 0.08
C GLY A 278 1.81 -22.58 1.12
N VAL A 279 1.12 -22.11 2.15
CA VAL A 279 0.57 -22.94 3.23
C VAL A 279 -0.68 -23.69 2.76
N SER A 280 -1.62 -23.00 2.16
CA SER A 280 -2.87 -23.63 1.69
C SER A 280 -2.66 -24.55 0.49
N GLY A 281 -1.82 -24.10 -0.46
CA GLY A 281 -1.72 -24.73 -1.78
C GLY A 281 -2.94 -24.47 -2.68
N VAL A 282 -3.83 -23.56 -2.27
CA VAL A 282 -5.09 -23.25 -2.97
C VAL A 282 -4.95 -21.95 -3.76
N SER A 283 -4.81 -20.82 -3.06
CA SER A 283 -4.84 -19.48 -3.67
C SER A 283 -4.14 -18.46 -2.77
N SER A 284 -3.74 -17.33 -3.35
CA SER A 284 -3.36 -16.11 -2.62
C SER A 284 -4.55 -15.20 -2.32
N ASP A 285 -5.73 -15.50 -2.89
CA ASP A 285 -6.95 -14.73 -2.66
C ASP A 285 -7.68 -15.28 -1.44
N PHE A 286 -7.92 -14.44 -0.45
CA PHE A 286 -8.58 -14.82 0.79
C PHE A 286 -10.04 -15.28 0.59
N ARG A 287 -10.70 -14.86 -0.50
CA ARG A 287 -12.05 -15.32 -0.83
C ARG A 287 -12.07 -16.80 -1.21
N ASP A 288 -11.06 -17.22 -1.96
CA ASP A 288 -10.88 -18.64 -2.34
C ASP A 288 -10.55 -19.50 -1.11
N LEU A 289 -9.73 -18.94 -0.18
CA LEU A 289 -9.39 -19.60 1.07
C LEU A 289 -10.61 -19.76 1.98
N ASP A 290 -11.41 -18.70 2.14
CA ASP A 290 -12.66 -18.76 2.92
C ASP A 290 -13.62 -19.82 2.33
N ALA A 291 -13.73 -19.91 1.00
CA ALA A 291 -14.56 -20.92 0.33
C ALA A 291 -14.03 -22.34 0.54
N ALA A 292 -12.72 -22.56 0.34
CA ALA A 292 -12.10 -23.88 0.53
C ALA A 292 -12.18 -24.35 1.98
N ALA A 293 -11.94 -23.47 2.95
CA ALA A 293 -12.07 -23.78 4.37
C ALA A 293 -13.52 -24.14 4.74
N ALA A 294 -14.52 -23.45 4.18
CA ALA A 294 -15.92 -23.76 4.39
C ALA A 294 -16.32 -25.14 3.79
N GLU A 295 -15.61 -25.63 2.77
CA GLU A 295 -15.75 -26.95 2.18
C GLU A 295 -14.96 -28.04 2.94
N GLY A 296 -14.20 -27.66 3.97
CA GLY A 296 -13.46 -28.57 4.85
C GLY A 296 -11.99 -28.77 4.48
N ASP A 297 -11.37 -27.84 3.73
CA ASP A 297 -9.93 -27.88 3.47
C ASP A 297 -9.14 -27.39 4.70
N ASP A 298 -8.54 -28.34 5.41
CA ASP A 298 -7.77 -28.09 6.64
C ASP A 298 -6.56 -27.15 6.40
N ARG A 299 -5.94 -27.18 5.22
CA ARG A 299 -4.79 -26.32 4.92
C ARG A 299 -5.21 -24.89 4.58
N ALA A 300 -6.35 -24.72 3.94
CA ALA A 300 -6.93 -23.38 3.74
C ALA A 300 -7.31 -22.76 5.09
N GLN A 301 -7.94 -23.53 5.99
CA GLN A 301 -8.24 -23.08 7.35
C GLN A 301 -6.95 -22.72 8.12
N LEU A 302 -5.93 -23.58 8.08
CA LEU A 302 -4.63 -23.31 8.72
C LEU A 302 -3.99 -22.02 8.20
N ALA A 303 -4.05 -21.77 6.90
CA ALA A 303 -3.49 -20.54 6.29
C ALA A 303 -4.22 -19.28 6.79
N LEU A 304 -5.55 -19.32 6.92
CA LEU A 304 -6.35 -18.25 7.49
C LEU A 304 -6.03 -18.03 8.98
N ASP A 305 -6.00 -19.09 9.77
CA ASP A 305 -5.70 -19.04 11.20
C ASP A 305 -4.30 -18.49 11.46
N MET A 306 -3.32 -18.93 10.67
CA MET A 306 -1.95 -18.40 10.71
C MET A 306 -1.91 -16.91 10.40
N PHE A 307 -2.61 -16.45 9.37
CA PHE A 307 -2.67 -15.02 9.03
C PHE A 307 -3.30 -14.21 10.16
N HIS A 308 -4.45 -14.64 10.70
CA HIS A 308 -5.14 -13.96 11.78
C HIS A 308 -4.26 -13.87 13.06
N TYR A 309 -3.61 -14.98 13.40
CA TYR A 309 -2.68 -15.06 14.53
C TYR A 309 -1.51 -14.08 14.37
N TRP A 310 -0.89 -14.03 13.18
CA TRP A 310 0.25 -13.13 12.94
C TRP A 310 -0.16 -11.67 12.96
N VAL A 311 -1.31 -11.30 12.41
CA VAL A 311 -1.85 -9.92 12.50
C VAL A 311 -2.04 -9.54 13.97
N ALA A 312 -2.69 -10.39 14.75
CA ALA A 312 -2.93 -10.14 16.17
C ALA A 312 -1.62 -10.06 16.98
N LYS A 313 -0.68 -10.98 16.73
CA LYS A 313 0.63 -11.02 17.40
C LYS A 313 1.45 -9.75 17.16
N VAL A 314 1.56 -9.32 15.92
CA VAL A 314 2.31 -8.10 15.56
C VAL A 314 1.61 -6.87 16.11
N ALA A 315 0.29 -6.74 15.93
CA ALA A 315 -0.47 -5.64 16.52
C ALA A 315 -0.38 -5.62 18.05
N GLY A 316 -0.42 -6.78 18.72
CA GLY A 316 -0.21 -6.90 20.16
C GLY A 316 1.17 -6.44 20.63
N SER A 317 2.22 -6.71 19.84
CA SER A 317 3.57 -6.19 20.14
C SER A 317 3.61 -4.65 20.07
N TYR A 318 2.83 -4.05 19.20
CA TYR A 318 2.73 -2.60 19.05
C TYR A 318 1.92 -1.94 20.17
N VAL A 319 0.93 -2.64 20.75
CA VAL A 319 0.29 -2.20 21.99
C VAL A 319 1.34 -2.04 23.10
N ALA A 320 2.25 -3.01 23.22
CA ALA A 320 3.34 -2.93 24.20
C ALA A 320 4.33 -1.81 23.85
N ALA A 321 4.72 -1.65 22.59
CA ALA A 321 5.66 -0.61 22.15
C ALA A 321 5.15 0.80 22.42
N MET A 322 3.84 1.04 22.30
CA MET A 322 3.18 2.33 22.56
C MET A 322 2.69 2.47 24.01
N ASN A 323 2.76 1.41 24.84
CA ASN A 323 2.16 1.35 26.18
C ASN A 323 0.66 1.71 26.14
N GLY A 324 -0.09 1.00 25.28
CA GLY A 324 -1.54 1.16 25.13
C GLY A 324 -1.97 1.37 23.68
N VAL A 325 -3.27 1.42 23.46
CA VAL A 325 -3.92 1.67 22.17
C VAL A 325 -5.32 2.23 22.39
N ASP A 326 -5.70 3.21 21.58
CA ASP A 326 -7.06 3.80 21.60
C ASP A 326 -7.96 3.18 20.53
N ALA A 327 -7.40 2.89 19.35
CA ALA A 327 -8.15 2.24 18.29
C ALA A 327 -7.29 1.35 17.39
N ILE A 328 -7.94 0.31 16.82
CA ILE A 328 -7.43 -0.58 15.80
C ILE A 328 -8.20 -0.31 14.50
N ILE A 329 -7.49 -0.17 13.39
CA ILE A 329 -8.05 0.17 12.08
C ILE A 329 -7.77 -0.98 11.12
N PHE A 330 -8.80 -1.51 10.49
CA PHE A 330 -8.72 -2.46 9.39
C PHE A 330 -8.91 -1.75 8.05
N THR A 331 -8.02 -1.98 7.11
CA THR A 331 -8.05 -1.36 5.78
C THR A 331 -7.47 -2.29 4.71
N ALA A 332 -7.55 -1.87 3.46
CA ALA A 332 -7.20 -2.63 2.27
C ALA A 332 -8.09 -3.87 2.02
N GLY A 333 -7.83 -4.60 0.94
CA GLY A 333 -8.75 -5.57 0.38
C GLY A 333 -9.34 -6.56 1.38
N VAL A 334 -8.53 -7.23 2.20
CA VAL A 334 -8.99 -8.17 3.25
C VAL A 334 -9.60 -7.41 4.43
N GLY A 335 -8.93 -6.34 4.89
CA GLY A 335 -9.38 -5.53 6.02
C GLY A 335 -10.75 -4.90 5.79
N GLU A 336 -11.02 -4.42 4.59
CA GLU A 336 -12.28 -3.79 4.21
C GLU A 336 -13.40 -4.80 3.96
N ASN A 337 -13.07 -5.98 3.39
CA ASN A 337 -14.09 -6.87 2.83
C ASN A 337 -14.32 -8.17 3.63
N SER A 338 -13.35 -8.65 4.44
CA SER A 338 -13.49 -9.90 5.19
C SER A 338 -13.94 -9.65 6.63
N LYS A 339 -15.25 -9.76 6.86
CA LYS A 339 -15.84 -9.66 8.21
C LYS A 339 -15.36 -10.79 9.13
N SER A 340 -15.09 -11.99 8.58
CA SER A 340 -14.59 -13.15 9.30
C SER A 340 -13.19 -12.89 9.84
N SER A 341 -12.27 -12.40 8.98
CA SER A 341 -10.91 -12.06 9.38
C SER A 341 -10.88 -10.96 10.44
N ARG A 342 -11.68 -9.90 10.29
CA ARG A 342 -11.76 -8.83 11.31
C ARG A 342 -12.24 -9.35 12.66
N ALA A 343 -13.28 -10.20 12.68
CA ALA A 343 -13.79 -10.79 13.90
C ALA A 343 -12.75 -11.70 14.57
N ALA A 344 -12.15 -12.64 13.80
CA ALA A 344 -11.13 -13.55 14.30
C ALA A 344 -9.90 -12.81 14.88
N ILE A 345 -9.43 -11.75 14.21
CA ILE A 345 -8.32 -10.94 14.72
C ILE A 345 -8.71 -10.18 15.99
N ALA A 346 -9.91 -9.59 16.01
CA ALA A 346 -10.39 -8.80 17.14
C ALA A 346 -10.57 -9.63 18.43
N GLU A 347 -10.88 -10.93 18.31
CA GLU A 347 -10.99 -11.84 19.47
C GLU A 347 -9.70 -11.90 20.29
N TYR A 348 -8.53 -11.83 19.66
CA TYR A 348 -7.24 -11.81 20.35
C TYR A 348 -7.06 -10.58 21.27
N PHE A 349 -7.84 -9.52 21.06
CA PHE A 349 -7.76 -8.28 21.82
C PHE A 349 -8.84 -8.15 22.91
N GLY A 350 -9.52 -9.26 23.25
CA GLY A 350 -10.49 -9.30 24.34
C GLY A 350 -9.90 -8.82 25.69
N TYR A 351 -8.62 -9.08 25.95
CA TYR A 351 -7.91 -8.62 27.15
C TYR A 351 -7.77 -7.07 27.23
N LEU A 352 -7.86 -6.38 26.09
CA LEU A 352 -7.90 -4.91 26.02
C LEU A 352 -9.34 -4.37 26.12
N GLY A 353 -10.33 -5.25 26.26
CA GLY A 353 -11.73 -4.88 26.28
C GLY A 353 -12.31 -4.54 24.91
N VAL A 354 -11.72 -5.07 23.84
CA VAL A 354 -12.30 -5.01 22.49
C VAL A 354 -13.58 -5.84 22.44
N LYS A 355 -14.63 -5.25 21.89
CA LYS A 355 -15.92 -5.92 21.62
C LYS A 355 -16.43 -5.50 20.25
N ILE A 356 -16.65 -6.47 19.38
CA ILE A 356 -17.16 -6.24 18.02
C ILE A 356 -18.69 -6.30 18.00
N ASP A 357 -19.29 -5.36 17.28
CA ASP A 357 -20.70 -5.40 16.89
C ASP A 357 -20.84 -6.19 15.57
N PRO A 358 -21.47 -7.38 15.57
CA PRO A 358 -21.57 -8.21 14.37
C PRO A 358 -22.34 -7.54 13.22
N VAL A 359 -23.32 -6.68 13.55
CA VAL A 359 -24.13 -5.96 12.54
C VAL A 359 -23.28 -4.90 11.87
N ALA A 360 -22.58 -4.06 12.66
CA ALA A 360 -21.67 -3.06 12.13
C ALA A 360 -20.52 -3.72 11.32
N ASN A 361 -19.95 -4.84 11.82
CA ASN A 361 -18.89 -5.57 11.14
C ASN A 361 -19.33 -6.20 9.81
N SER A 362 -20.61 -6.36 9.54
CA SER A 362 -21.12 -6.89 8.26
C SER A 362 -21.14 -5.88 7.12
N LYS A 363 -21.00 -4.59 7.41
CA LYS A 363 -21.03 -3.51 6.42
C LYS A 363 -19.72 -3.42 5.64
N ARG A 364 -19.77 -2.82 4.45
CA ARG A 364 -18.63 -2.68 3.52
C ARG A 364 -18.67 -1.34 2.80
N GLY A 365 -17.51 -0.87 2.34
CA GLY A 365 -17.38 0.27 1.42
C GLY A 365 -17.60 1.64 2.04
N GLU A 366 -17.63 1.74 3.37
CA GLU A 366 -17.78 2.99 4.10
C GLU A 366 -16.87 3.04 5.33
N ASP A 367 -16.56 4.24 5.79
CA ASP A 367 -15.92 4.44 7.09
C ASP A 367 -16.88 4.06 8.21
N ILE A 368 -16.52 3.09 9.02
CA ILE A 368 -17.40 2.58 10.07
C ILE A 368 -16.65 2.13 11.32
N MET A 369 -17.17 2.51 12.48
CA MET A 369 -16.82 1.88 13.75
C MET A 369 -17.56 0.55 13.89
N ILE A 370 -16.80 -0.55 13.97
CA ILE A 370 -17.33 -1.90 14.09
C ILE A 370 -17.28 -2.45 15.51
N SER A 371 -16.76 -1.70 16.47
CA SER A 371 -16.80 -2.03 17.88
C SER A 371 -18.10 -1.53 18.54
N THR A 372 -18.53 -2.23 19.59
CA THR A 372 -19.66 -1.79 20.41
C THR A 372 -19.36 -0.47 21.13
N PRO A 373 -20.39 0.32 21.53
CA PRO A 373 -20.18 1.58 22.25
C PRO A 373 -19.40 1.44 23.56
N ASP A 374 -19.52 0.31 24.26
CA ASP A 374 -18.85 -0.02 25.51
C ASP A 374 -17.48 -0.69 25.33
N SER A 375 -17.03 -0.91 24.08
CA SER A 375 -15.68 -1.36 23.79
C SER A 375 -14.66 -0.33 24.30
N LYS A 376 -13.67 -0.77 25.06
CA LYS A 376 -12.64 0.13 25.60
C LYS A 376 -11.71 0.63 24.51
N VAL A 377 -11.20 -0.28 23.67
CA VAL A 377 -10.46 0.05 22.46
C VAL A 377 -11.45 0.05 21.30
N LYS A 378 -11.45 1.12 20.51
CA LYS A 378 -12.34 1.22 19.34
C LYS A 378 -11.78 0.44 18.16
N VAL A 379 -12.68 -0.06 17.32
CA VAL A 379 -12.27 -0.78 16.09
C VAL A 379 -13.00 -0.17 14.91
N PHE A 380 -12.24 0.18 13.88
CA PHE A 380 -12.77 0.80 12.68
C PHE A 380 -12.43 -0.01 11.43
N VAL A 381 -13.30 0.05 10.44
CA VAL A 381 -12.99 -0.23 9.04
C VAL A 381 -12.94 1.12 8.32
N ILE A 382 -11.83 1.41 7.67
CA ILE A 382 -11.64 2.64 6.92
C ILE A 382 -11.05 2.27 5.56
N PRO A 383 -11.82 2.38 4.46
CA PRO A 383 -11.27 2.17 3.13
C PRO A 383 -10.10 3.11 2.86
N THR A 384 -8.97 2.55 2.41
CA THR A 384 -7.81 3.37 2.08
C THR A 384 -8.05 4.17 0.81
N ASN A 385 -7.46 5.36 0.74
CA ASN A 385 -7.49 6.22 -0.44
C ASN A 385 -6.12 6.88 -0.65
N GLU A 386 -5.18 6.07 -1.13
CA GLU A 386 -3.80 6.51 -1.34
C GLU A 386 -3.70 7.56 -2.44
N GLU A 387 -4.52 7.44 -3.49
CA GLU A 387 -4.54 8.38 -4.60
C GLU A 387 -4.97 9.79 -4.15
N LEU A 388 -5.92 9.87 -3.24
CA LEU A 388 -6.33 11.16 -2.66
C LEU A 388 -5.20 11.79 -1.84
N VAL A 389 -4.46 11.00 -1.08
CA VAL A 389 -3.30 11.51 -0.32
C VAL A 389 -2.22 12.04 -1.26
N ILE A 390 -1.92 11.30 -2.34
CA ILE A 390 -0.97 11.73 -3.36
C ILE A 390 -1.42 13.05 -4.00
N ALA A 391 -2.71 13.16 -4.31
CA ALA A 391 -3.27 14.39 -4.89
C ALA A 391 -3.23 15.57 -3.91
N ARG A 392 -3.55 15.36 -2.62
CA ARG A 392 -3.46 16.39 -1.57
C ARG A 392 -2.03 16.91 -1.39
N ASP A 393 -1.04 16.00 -1.33
CA ASP A 393 0.37 16.38 -1.25
C ASP A 393 0.82 17.14 -2.50
N THR A 394 0.37 16.70 -3.68
CA THR A 394 0.68 17.36 -4.94
C THR A 394 0.09 18.77 -4.98
N LYS A 395 -1.18 18.95 -4.54
CA LYS A 395 -1.81 20.25 -4.40
C LYS A 395 -1.05 21.16 -3.43
N ALA A 396 -0.63 20.64 -2.30
CA ALA A 396 0.08 21.42 -1.28
C ALA A 396 1.46 21.90 -1.75
N ILE A 397 2.11 21.16 -2.65
CA ILE A 397 3.46 21.48 -3.16
C ILE A 397 3.42 22.35 -4.41
N CYS A 398 2.39 22.21 -5.26
CA CYS A 398 2.30 22.87 -6.57
C CYS A 398 1.23 23.96 -6.65
N GLY A 399 0.34 24.07 -5.66
CA GLY A 399 -0.81 24.96 -5.62
C GLY A 399 -0.57 26.35 -5.05
#